data_9dbce5800da176af312f6282891469e2
#
_entry.id   9dbce5800da176af312f6282891469e2
#
_cell.length_a   1.000
_cell.length_b   1.000
_cell.length_c   1.000
_cell.angle_alpha   90.00
_cell.angle_beta   90.00
_cell.angle_gamma   90.00
#
_symmetry.space_group_name_H-M   'P 1'
#
loop_
_entity.id
_entity.type
_entity.pdbx_description
1 polymer ?
#
loop_
_entity_poly.entity_id
_entity_poly.type
_entity_poly.pdbx_seq_one_letter_code
_entity_poly.pdbx_strand_id
1 'polypeptide(L)'
;MSIPQSGGGPIERFEQLAEFLASGCKPKAQWTIGTEHEKFGWLTGSHAPLPYDGARSVKAVLEGLRDRFGWAEVLEQGKIIGLTRHGANVSLEPGGQFELSGAMFDTVHQTDAETRNHLAEVAEIAGPMGVRFLGVGAAPEWTHGQMPMMPKGRYRLMTDYMGRVGTHGTQMMYRTCTVQVNLDFGSEADMVQKMRVALALQPVATALFASSPFFEGKPNRHKSWRSRIWRGLDDARTGMLPWVFQPGFGFEAWANYVLDVPMYFVYRDGRYINALGQSFRDFLKGDLPALPGETPTLSDWADHLTTVFPEARMKRYIEMRGADCGDVAHLAALPAFWVGLMYDQTALDAAWDIAKGWDTATREALRVAASVDGLQGTVAGVKLRELAGEVLAISAAGLKARARSGAGMADEVPYLDVLMAHVDSGRVQADDLLALYRGDWQGDLGRIYEAASY
;
A
#
# COMPACT_ATOMS: atom_id res chain seq x y z
N MET A 1 -8.78 -1.97 -0.87
CA MET A 1 -10.05 -1.60 -1.56
C MET A 1 -10.79 -0.55 -0.74
N SER A 2 -11.12 0.59 -1.32
CA SER A 2 -11.81 1.70 -0.65
C SER A 2 -13.32 1.77 -0.99
N ILE A 3 -13.90 0.63 -1.40
CA ILE A 3 -15.34 0.49 -1.68
C ILE A 3 -16.02 -0.04 -0.42
N PRO A 4 -17.14 0.59 0.04
CA PRO A 4 -17.85 0.12 1.23
C PRO A 4 -18.34 -1.31 1.08
N GLN A 5 -18.26 -2.07 2.16
CA GLN A 5 -18.82 -3.41 2.22
C GLN A 5 -20.32 -3.33 2.50
N SER A 6 -21.08 -4.29 2.00
CA SER A 6 -22.52 -4.40 2.24
C SER A 6 -22.89 -5.83 2.59
N GLY A 7 -23.96 -6.00 3.35
CA GLY A 7 -24.39 -7.32 3.84
C GLY A 7 -23.69 -7.68 5.16
N GLY A 8 -23.72 -8.95 5.50
CA GLY A 8 -23.25 -9.44 6.80
C GLY A 8 -24.32 -9.32 7.90
N GLY A 9 -24.34 -10.29 8.82
CA GLY A 9 -25.26 -10.29 9.96
C GLY A 9 -24.80 -9.35 11.06
N PRO A 10 -25.67 -9.11 12.08
CA PRO A 10 -25.31 -8.32 13.25
C PRO A 10 -24.17 -8.99 14.03
N ILE A 11 -23.36 -8.17 14.69
CA ILE A 11 -22.34 -8.64 15.61
C ILE A 11 -22.99 -8.78 16.99
N GLU A 12 -23.15 -10.02 17.46
CA GLU A 12 -23.82 -10.34 18.74
C GLU A 12 -22.81 -10.61 19.86
N ARG A 13 -21.59 -10.99 19.52
CA ARG A 13 -20.52 -11.36 20.44
C ARG A 13 -19.13 -10.98 19.90
N PHE A 14 -18.21 -10.65 20.80
CA PHE A 14 -16.86 -10.21 20.47
C PHE A 14 -16.07 -11.23 19.59
N GLU A 15 -16.23 -12.52 19.87
CA GLU A 15 -15.52 -13.60 19.18
C GLU A 15 -15.76 -13.58 17.67
N GLN A 16 -16.92 -13.09 17.20
CA GLN A 16 -17.20 -12.95 15.76
C GLN A 16 -16.22 -12.03 15.03
N LEU A 17 -15.63 -11.05 15.74
CA LEU A 17 -14.62 -10.16 15.16
C LEU A 17 -13.31 -10.91 14.87
N ALA A 18 -12.89 -11.76 15.81
CA ALA A 18 -11.72 -12.62 15.64
C ALA A 18 -11.99 -13.74 14.63
N GLU A 19 -13.19 -14.35 14.67
CA GLU A 19 -13.65 -15.35 13.70
C GLU A 19 -13.67 -14.80 12.26
N PHE A 20 -14.07 -13.53 12.09
CA PHE A 20 -14.00 -12.86 10.79
C PHE A 20 -12.56 -12.83 10.24
N LEU A 21 -11.59 -12.52 11.08
CA LEU A 21 -10.18 -12.54 10.69
C LEU A 21 -9.69 -13.97 10.42
N ALA A 22 -10.02 -14.90 11.31
CA ALA A 22 -9.68 -16.32 11.19
C ALA A 22 -10.28 -16.99 9.94
N SER A 23 -11.40 -16.46 9.41
CA SER A 23 -11.99 -16.95 8.15
C SER A 23 -11.08 -16.75 6.94
N GLY A 24 -10.01 -15.98 7.07
CA GLY A 24 -8.94 -15.87 6.08
C GLY A 24 -7.97 -17.07 6.05
N CYS A 25 -7.98 -17.94 7.07
CA CYS A 25 -7.16 -19.15 7.09
C CYS A 25 -7.59 -20.10 5.96
N LYS A 26 -6.64 -20.50 5.12
CA LYS A 26 -6.89 -21.45 4.04
C LYS A 26 -5.66 -22.33 3.75
N PRO A 27 -5.86 -23.54 3.21
CA PRO A 27 -4.75 -24.43 2.87
C PRO A 27 -3.76 -23.74 1.91
N LYS A 28 -2.47 -24.03 2.06
CA LYS A 28 -1.40 -23.47 1.22
C LYS A 28 -1.66 -23.60 -0.29
N ALA A 29 -2.30 -24.66 -0.72
CA ALA A 29 -2.68 -24.89 -2.12
C ALA A 29 -3.69 -23.87 -2.68
N GLN A 30 -4.36 -23.11 -1.80
CA GLN A 30 -5.33 -22.07 -2.15
C GLN A 30 -4.79 -20.65 -1.91
N TRP A 31 -3.51 -20.52 -1.55
CA TRP A 31 -2.90 -19.21 -1.35
C TRP A 31 -2.72 -18.49 -2.68
N THR A 32 -3.08 -17.23 -2.66
CA THR A 32 -3.04 -16.34 -3.82
C THR A 32 -2.24 -15.08 -3.50
N ILE A 33 -1.92 -14.34 -4.54
CA ILE A 33 -1.19 -13.08 -4.49
C ILE A 33 -2.14 -11.99 -5.00
N GLY A 34 -2.45 -11.01 -4.18
CA GLY A 34 -3.11 -9.78 -4.61
C GLY A 34 -2.10 -8.64 -4.64
N THR A 35 -2.15 -7.79 -5.64
CA THR A 35 -1.26 -6.63 -5.74
C THR A 35 -2.05 -5.34 -5.86
N GLU A 36 -1.51 -4.26 -5.29
CA GLU A 36 -2.07 -2.93 -5.44
C GLU A 36 -0.95 -1.98 -5.85
N HIS A 37 -1.20 -1.08 -6.81
CA HIS A 37 -0.27 0.00 -7.11
C HIS A 37 -0.99 1.30 -7.46
N GLU A 38 -0.47 2.37 -6.93
CA GLU A 38 -0.95 3.72 -7.10
C GLU A 38 -0.03 4.51 -8.04
N LYS A 39 -0.56 5.49 -8.75
CA LYS A 39 0.20 6.36 -9.66
C LYS A 39 -0.42 7.74 -9.72
N PHE A 40 0.42 8.79 -9.82
CA PHE A 40 -0.06 10.15 -9.96
C PHE A 40 -0.38 10.50 -11.40
N GLY A 41 -1.64 10.85 -11.70
CA GLY A 41 -2.01 11.41 -13.00
C GLY A 41 -1.54 12.88 -13.15
N TRP A 42 -1.00 13.24 -14.32
CA TRP A 42 -0.53 14.57 -14.62
C TRP A 42 -0.79 15.00 -16.06
N LEU A 43 -0.85 16.33 -16.30
CA LEU A 43 -1.14 16.92 -17.58
C LEU A 43 0.15 17.27 -18.33
N THR A 44 0.36 16.69 -19.52
CA THR A 44 1.52 17.04 -20.36
C THR A 44 1.47 18.52 -20.74
N GLY A 45 2.64 19.16 -20.76
CA GLY A 45 2.83 20.57 -21.07
C GLY A 45 2.72 21.53 -19.88
N SER A 46 2.02 21.15 -18.80
CA SER A 46 1.93 21.98 -17.59
C SER A 46 2.46 21.33 -16.33
N HIS A 47 2.63 20.00 -16.32
CA HIS A 47 2.95 19.15 -15.17
C HIS A 47 1.92 19.28 -14.02
N ALA A 48 0.74 19.85 -14.27
CA ALA A 48 -0.29 19.99 -13.24
C ALA A 48 -0.88 18.60 -12.87
N PRO A 49 -1.30 18.40 -11.59
CA PRO A 49 -1.98 17.18 -11.20
C PRO A 49 -3.30 17.01 -11.94
N LEU A 50 -3.67 15.77 -12.25
CA LEU A 50 -4.85 15.45 -13.04
C LEU A 50 -6.13 15.76 -12.25
N PRO A 51 -7.02 16.67 -12.71
CA PRO A 51 -8.26 16.98 -12.03
C PRO A 51 -9.27 15.82 -12.15
N TYR A 52 -10.32 15.84 -11.32
CA TYR A 52 -11.39 14.83 -11.42
C TYR A 52 -12.27 15.06 -12.66
N ASP A 53 -12.73 16.28 -12.93
CA ASP A 53 -13.64 16.64 -14.03
C ASP A 53 -12.91 17.36 -15.17
N GLY A 54 -13.50 17.32 -16.36
CA GLY A 54 -13.02 17.97 -17.59
C GLY A 54 -12.64 16.97 -18.67
N ALA A 55 -12.25 17.47 -19.84
CA ALA A 55 -11.86 16.63 -20.98
C ALA A 55 -10.54 15.87 -20.75
N ARG A 56 -9.65 16.42 -19.91
CA ARG A 56 -8.37 15.84 -19.49
C ARG A 56 -8.46 15.60 -17.99
N SER A 57 -9.02 14.47 -17.57
CA SER A 57 -9.40 14.25 -16.17
C SER A 57 -9.38 12.76 -15.79
N VAL A 58 -9.35 12.49 -14.49
CA VAL A 58 -9.51 11.14 -13.95
C VAL A 58 -10.80 10.50 -14.43
N LYS A 59 -11.91 11.25 -14.41
CA LYS A 59 -13.22 10.80 -14.91
C LYS A 59 -13.14 10.38 -16.38
N ALA A 60 -12.54 11.18 -17.25
CA ALA A 60 -12.41 10.87 -18.67
C ALA A 60 -11.57 9.61 -18.92
N VAL A 61 -10.51 9.38 -18.11
CA VAL A 61 -9.72 8.13 -18.17
C VAL A 61 -10.57 6.93 -17.74
N LEU A 62 -11.33 7.02 -16.64
CA LEU A 62 -12.22 5.94 -16.19
C LEU A 62 -13.30 5.63 -17.24
N GLU A 63 -13.94 6.65 -17.80
CA GLU A 63 -14.94 6.48 -18.86
C GLU A 63 -14.33 5.83 -20.11
N GLY A 64 -13.13 6.25 -20.52
CA GLY A 64 -12.42 5.65 -21.64
C GLY A 64 -12.07 4.17 -21.41
N LEU A 65 -11.62 3.80 -20.22
CA LEU A 65 -11.36 2.40 -19.84
C LEU A 65 -12.64 1.57 -19.85
N ARG A 66 -13.76 2.12 -19.34
CA ARG A 66 -15.07 1.49 -19.39
C ARG A 66 -15.50 1.20 -20.83
N ASP A 67 -15.48 2.23 -21.66
CA ASP A 67 -16.03 2.19 -23.01
C ASP A 67 -15.17 1.35 -23.97
N ARG A 68 -13.85 1.36 -23.81
CA ARG A 68 -12.91 0.68 -24.70
C ARG A 68 -12.63 -0.76 -24.30
N PHE A 69 -12.52 -1.03 -22.98
CA PHE A 69 -12.05 -2.33 -22.46
C PHE A 69 -13.09 -3.08 -21.64
N GLY A 70 -14.33 -2.58 -21.56
CA GLY A 70 -15.44 -3.29 -20.91
C GLY A 70 -15.34 -3.37 -19.39
N TRP A 71 -14.68 -2.41 -18.74
CA TRP A 71 -14.74 -2.29 -17.30
C TRP A 71 -16.15 -1.89 -16.83
N ALA A 72 -16.64 -2.49 -15.76
CA ALA A 72 -17.89 -2.08 -15.12
C ALA A 72 -17.65 -0.88 -14.20
N GLU A 73 -18.48 0.15 -14.31
CA GLU A 73 -18.34 1.36 -13.49
C GLU A 73 -18.82 1.14 -12.06
N VAL A 74 -18.13 1.81 -11.12
CA VAL A 74 -18.55 1.95 -9.72
C VAL A 74 -18.94 3.41 -9.50
N LEU A 75 -20.18 3.62 -9.08
CA LEU A 75 -20.73 4.96 -8.87
C LEU A 75 -20.94 5.27 -7.40
N GLU A 76 -20.68 6.51 -7.02
CA GLU A 76 -21.11 7.11 -5.77
C GLU A 76 -21.82 8.43 -6.05
N GLN A 77 -23.09 8.56 -5.65
CA GLN A 77 -23.91 9.73 -5.92
C GLN A 77 -23.91 10.16 -7.40
N GLY A 78 -23.94 9.19 -8.33
CA GLY A 78 -23.93 9.42 -9.77
C GLY A 78 -22.58 9.81 -10.38
N LYS A 79 -21.50 9.81 -9.59
CA LYS A 79 -20.15 10.07 -10.08
C LYS A 79 -19.36 8.77 -10.17
N ILE A 80 -18.63 8.58 -11.26
CA ILE A 80 -17.75 7.42 -11.45
C ILE A 80 -16.54 7.53 -10.51
N ILE A 81 -16.40 6.59 -9.56
CA ILE A 81 -15.34 6.60 -8.56
C ILE A 81 -14.40 5.40 -8.65
N GLY A 82 -14.63 4.53 -9.61
CA GLY A 82 -13.83 3.34 -9.84
C GLY A 82 -14.41 2.45 -10.92
N LEU A 83 -13.72 1.36 -11.17
CA LEU A 83 -14.08 0.36 -12.17
C LEU A 83 -13.83 -1.04 -11.60
N THR A 84 -14.55 -2.06 -12.10
CA THR A 84 -14.31 -3.47 -11.75
C THR A 84 -14.27 -4.33 -13.01
N ARG A 85 -13.37 -5.33 -13.05
CA ARG A 85 -13.29 -6.32 -14.13
C ARG A 85 -12.54 -7.56 -13.65
N HIS A 86 -13.10 -8.76 -13.84
CA HIS A 86 -12.45 -10.06 -13.58
C HIS A 86 -11.80 -10.21 -12.20
N GLY A 87 -12.39 -9.62 -11.16
CA GLY A 87 -11.87 -9.66 -9.80
C GLY A 87 -10.87 -8.54 -9.46
N ALA A 88 -10.39 -7.79 -10.45
CA ALA A 88 -9.63 -6.57 -10.25
C ALA A 88 -10.54 -5.35 -10.11
N ASN A 89 -10.01 -4.28 -9.51
CA ASN A 89 -10.67 -2.99 -9.52
C ASN A 89 -9.67 -1.85 -9.74
N VAL A 90 -10.14 -0.80 -10.39
CA VAL A 90 -9.47 0.50 -10.44
C VAL A 90 -10.18 1.40 -9.45
N SER A 91 -9.45 1.99 -8.53
CA SER A 91 -10.00 2.93 -7.56
C SER A 91 -9.24 4.25 -7.54
N LEU A 92 -9.79 5.22 -6.82
CA LEU A 92 -9.18 6.53 -6.68
C LEU A 92 -8.82 6.73 -5.21
N GLU A 93 -7.62 7.22 -4.97
CA GLU A 93 -7.21 7.72 -3.67
C GLU A 93 -7.49 9.23 -3.54
N PRO A 94 -7.47 9.83 -2.34
CA PRO A 94 -8.00 11.19 -2.11
C PRO A 94 -7.46 12.26 -3.05
N GLY A 95 -6.19 12.22 -3.41
CA GLY A 95 -5.52 13.18 -4.29
C GLY A 95 -5.57 12.82 -5.77
N GLY A 96 -6.38 11.83 -6.16
CA GLY A 96 -6.46 11.36 -7.54
C GLY A 96 -5.38 10.35 -7.91
N GLN A 97 -4.67 9.79 -6.92
CA GLN A 97 -3.82 8.65 -7.18
C GLN A 97 -4.68 7.52 -7.76
N PHE A 98 -4.30 7.10 -8.97
CA PHE A 98 -5.02 6.13 -9.76
C PHE A 98 -4.52 4.74 -9.39
N GLU A 99 -5.33 3.98 -8.68
CA GLU A 99 -4.95 2.69 -8.11
C GLU A 99 -5.50 1.53 -8.94
N LEU A 100 -4.66 0.54 -9.24
CA LEU A 100 -5.11 -0.81 -9.55
C LEU A 100 -5.01 -1.64 -8.27
N SER A 101 -6.13 -2.22 -7.82
CA SER A 101 -6.14 -3.37 -6.94
C SER A 101 -6.39 -4.60 -7.81
N GLY A 102 -5.33 -5.36 -8.07
CA GLY A 102 -5.32 -6.50 -8.98
C GLY A 102 -6.18 -7.67 -8.51
N ALA A 103 -6.48 -8.58 -9.42
CA ALA A 103 -7.14 -9.83 -9.11
C ALA A 103 -6.21 -10.74 -8.27
N MET A 104 -6.80 -11.75 -7.64
CA MET A 104 -6.04 -12.75 -6.89
C MET A 104 -5.48 -13.80 -7.84
N PHE A 105 -4.16 -13.96 -7.88
CA PHE A 105 -3.46 -14.89 -8.75
C PHE A 105 -2.57 -15.88 -7.99
N ASP A 106 -2.25 -17.01 -8.63
CA ASP A 106 -1.38 -18.03 -8.07
C ASP A 106 0.11 -17.70 -8.19
N THR A 107 0.48 -16.84 -9.16
CA THR A 107 1.88 -16.58 -9.51
C THR A 107 2.17 -15.09 -9.71
N VAL A 108 3.41 -14.69 -9.47
CA VAL A 108 3.93 -13.35 -9.78
C VAL A 108 3.90 -13.07 -11.28
N HIS A 109 4.03 -14.10 -12.13
CA HIS A 109 3.91 -13.96 -13.58
C HIS A 109 2.55 -13.40 -14.00
N GLN A 110 1.48 -13.87 -13.33
CA GLN A 110 0.11 -13.40 -13.62
C GLN A 110 -0.11 -11.98 -13.11
N THR A 111 0.42 -11.64 -11.92
CA THR A 111 0.32 -10.27 -11.39
C THR A 111 1.11 -9.27 -12.24
N ASP A 112 2.31 -9.64 -12.73
CA ASP A 112 3.09 -8.80 -13.66
C ASP A 112 2.37 -8.59 -14.99
N ALA A 113 1.80 -9.67 -15.55
CA ALA A 113 1.02 -9.58 -16.78
C ALA A 113 -0.20 -8.67 -16.63
N GLU A 114 -0.95 -8.77 -15.52
CA GLU A 114 -2.07 -7.88 -15.23
C GLU A 114 -1.62 -6.43 -15.10
N THR A 115 -0.55 -6.18 -14.36
CA THR A 115 0.03 -4.84 -14.18
C THR A 115 0.40 -4.21 -15.52
N ARG A 116 1.14 -4.94 -16.37
CA ARG A 116 1.54 -4.46 -17.70
C ARG A 116 0.35 -4.20 -18.61
N ASN A 117 -0.63 -5.09 -18.61
CA ASN A 117 -1.85 -4.92 -19.39
C ASN A 117 -2.63 -3.68 -18.95
N HIS A 118 -2.79 -3.48 -17.63
CA HIS A 118 -3.46 -2.30 -17.09
C HIS A 118 -2.73 -1.00 -17.45
N LEU A 119 -1.40 -0.97 -17.34
CA LEU A 119 -0.61 0.21 -17.71
C LEU A 119 -0.74 0.51 -19.21
N ALA A 120 -0.76 -0.52 -20.08
CA ALA A 120 -0.96 -0.36 -21.50
C ALA A 120 -2.38 0.16 -21.84
N GLU A 121 -3.44 -0.38 -21.21
CA GLU A 121 -4.81 0.12 -21.35
C GLU A 121 -4.93 1.58 -20.93
N VAL A 122 -4.33 1.93 -19.80
CA VAL A 122 -4.32 3.32 -19.30
C VAL A 122 -3.57 4.24 -20.26
N ALA A 123 -2.42 3.84 -20.77
CA ALA A 123 -1.64 4.62 -21.73
C ALA A 123 -2.41 4.83 -23.06
N GLU A 124 -3.12 3.80 -23.57
CA GLU A 124 -3.95 3.90 -24.79
C GLU A 124 -5.06 4.95 -24.65
N ILE A 125 -5.68 5.05 -23.47
CA ILE A 125 -6.74 6.03 -23.20
C ILE A 125 -6.17 7.42 -22.86
N ALA A 126 -5.20 7.49 -21.97
CA ALA A 126 -4.70 8.74 -21.40
C ALA A 126 -3.78 9.51 -22.37
N GLY A 127 -2.94 8.78 -23.13
CA GLY A 127 -1.96 9.39 -24.02
C GLY A 127 -2.55 10.39 -25.04
N PRO A 128 -3.59 10.02 -25.82
CA PRO A 128 -4.25 10.95 -26.74
C PRO A 128 -4.87 12.18 -26.06
N MET A 129 -5.22 12.09 -24.78
CA MET A 129 -5.71 13.22 -23.99
C MET A 129 -4.59 14.13 -23.48
N GLY A 130 -3.32 13.79 -23.70
CA GLY A 130 -2.18 14.48 -23.09
C GLY A 130 -2.15 14.31 -21.58
N VAL A 131 -2.46 13.11 -21.10
CA VAL A 131 -2.39 12.67 -19.70
C VAL A 131 -1.38 11.55 -19.59
N ARG A 132 -0.54 11.59 -18.56
CA ARG A 132 0.41 10.50 -18.21
C ARG A 132 0.35 10.22 -16.73
N PHE A 133 0.99 9.12 -16.32
CA PHE A 133 1.00 8.66 -14.93
C PHE A 133 2.42 8.46 -14.43
N LEU A 134 2.72 9.05 -13.28
CA LEU A 134 4.03 9.07 -12.64
C LEU A 134 4.11 7.98 -11.57
N GLY A 135 5.17 7.17 -11.60
CA GLY A 135 5.45 6.06 -10.68
C GLY A 135 6.55 6.40 -9.67
N VAL A 136 6.21 7.18 -8.62
CA VAL A 136 7.11 7.53 -7.51
C VAL A 136 6.36 7.51 -6.18
N GLY A 137 7.08 7.38 -5.06
CA GLY A 137 6.47 7.26 -3.73
C GLY A 137 5.81 8.53 -3.18
N ALA A 138 6.21 9.73 -3.64
CA ALA A 138 5.59 10.98 -3.23
C ALA A 138 5.59 12.00 -4.37
N ALA A 139 4.58 12.88 -4.40
CA ALA A 139 4.47 13.95 -5.37
C ALA A 139 5.69 14.89 -5.30
N PRO A 140 6.47 15.02 -6.40
CA PRO A 140 7.77 15.68 -6.35
C PRO A 140 7.69 17.21 -6.25
N GLU A 141 6.72 17.84 -6.93
CA GLU A 141 6.62 19.30 -7.04
C GLU A 141 5.37 19.90 -6.42
N TRP A 142 4.23 19.21 -6.54
CA TRP A 142 2.95 19.78 -6.17
C TRP A 142 2.84 20.04 -4.68
N THR A 143 2.35 21.23 -4.34
CA THR A 143 1.94 21.59 -2.99
C THR A 143 0.61 20.92 -2.64
N HIS A 144 0.27 20.83 -1.35
CA HIS A 144 -1.02 20.31 -0.91
C HIS A 144 -2.20 21.06 -1.56
N GLY A 145 -2.11 22.38 -1.70
CA GLY A 145 -3.18 23.21 -2.29
C GLY A 145 -3.41 23.00 -3.79
N GLN A 146 -2.45 22.40 -4.50
CA GLN A 146 -2.59 22.06 -5.92
C GLN A 146 -3.23 20.70 -6.15
N MET A 147 -3.25 19.83 -5.12
CA MET A 147 -3.81 18.49 -5.26
C MET A 147 -5.34 18.53 -5.35
N PRO A 148 -5.94 17.80 -6.31
CA PRO A 148 -7.39 17.67 -6.38
C PRO A 148 -7.94 16.86 -5.21
N MET A 149 -9.25 16.93 -4.98
CA MET A 149 -9.96 16.02 -4.10
C MET A 149 -10.94 15.17 -4.92
N MET A 150 -10.81 13.84 -4.81
CA MET A 150 -11.70 12.92 -5.50
C MET A 150 -13.09 12.86 -4.80
N PRO A 151 -14.18 12.66 -5.55
CA PRO A 151 -15.55 12.80 -5.04
C PRO A 151 -16.07 11.56 -4.32
N LYS A 152 -15.27 11.00 -3.40
CA LYS A 152 -15.72 9.95 -2.48
C LYS A 152 -16.08 10.58 -1.14
N GLY A 153 -17.26 10.28 -0.60
CA GLY A 153 -17.77 10.89 0.63
C GLY A 153 -16.89 10.68 1.84
N ARG A 154 -16.26 9.49 1.94
CA ARG A 154 -15.33 9.17 3.02
C ARG A 154 -14.10 10.09 3.06
N TYR A 155 -13.65 10.61 1.93
CA TYR A 155 -12.41 11.41 1.86
C TYR A 155 -12.55 12.77 2.55
N ARG A 156 -13.73 13.38 2.49
CA ARG A 156 -13.97 14.62 3.23
C ARG A 156 -13.83 14.39 4.74
N LEU A 157 -14.48 13.34 5.26
CA LEU A 157 -14.39 12.98 6.67
C LEU A 157 -12.97 12.68 7.10
N MET A 158 -12.26 11.87 6.31
CA MET A 158 -10.86 11.52 6.58
C MET A 158 -9.95 12.75 6.54
N THR A 159 -10.15 13.66 5.59
CA THR A 159 -9.37 14.91 5.49
C THR A 159 -9.57 15.79 6.73
N ASP A 160 -10.82 15.93 7.17
CA ASP A 160 -11.16 16.70 8.39
C ASP A 160 -10.48 16.10 9.63
N TYR A 161 -10.45 14.78 9.75
CA TYR A 161 -9.79 14.10 10.86
C TYR A 161 -8.27 14.21 10.77
N MET A 162 -7.70 13.80 9.64
CA MET A 162 -6.25 13.77 9.41
C MET A 162 -5.60 15.16 9.38
N GLY A 163 -6.38 16.21 9.18
CA GLY A 163 -5.93 17.60 9.32
C GLY A 163 -5.73 18.04 10.77
N ARG A 164 -6.25 17.28 11.75
CA ARG A 164 -6.18 17.60 13.20
C ARG A 164 -5.29 16.65 13.99
N VAL A 165 -5.05 15.44 13.46
CA VAL A 165 -4.30 14.38 14.15
C VAL A 165 -3.01 14.10 13.41
N GLY A 166 -1.90 14.08 14.15
CA GLY A 166 -0.56 13.98 13.55
C GLY A 166 -0.12 15.27 12.85
N THR A 167 0.97 15.19 12.11
CA THR A 167 1.60 16.35 11.42
C THR A 167 1.56 16.24 9.90
N HIS A 168 1.31 15.04 9.35
CA HIS A 168 1.42 14.74 7.93
C HIS A 168 0.17 14.03 7.36
N GLY A 169 -0.96 13.98 8.08
CA GLY A 169 -2.13 13.20 7.68
C GLY A 169 -2.65 13.57 6.29
N THR A 170 -2.85 14.85 6.00
CA THR A 170 -3.28 15.29 4.67
C THR A 170 -2.19 15.10 3.59
N GLN A 171 -0.90 15.17 3.96
CA GLN A 171 0.19 14.87 3.02
C GLN A 171 0.13 13.41 2.57
N MET A 172 -0.09 12.49 3.51
CA MET A 172 -0.26 11.05 3.22
C MET A 172 -1.42 10.83 2.26
N MET A 173 -2.59 11.38 2.56
CA MET A 173 -3.81 11.18 1.78
C MET A 173 -3.69 11.67 0.32
N TYR A 174 -3.05 12.79 0.10
CA TYR A 174 -3.07 13.47 -1.20
C TYR A 174 -1.78 13.31 -2.01
N ARG A 175 -0.64 13.02 -1.37
CA ARG A 175 0.68 13.20 -1.98
C ARG A 175 1.59 11.99 -1.89
N THR A 176 1.08 10.83 -1.55
CA THR A 176 1.86 9.58 -1.54
C THR A 176 1.26 8.53 -2.46
N CYS A 177 2.13 7.72 -3.08
CA CYS A 177 1.77 6.52 -3.83
C CYS A 177 2.61 5.34 -3.35
N THR A 178 2.01 4.17 -3.34
CA THR A 178 2.62 2.92 -2.89
C THR A 178 2.43 1.80 -3.90
N VAL A 179 3.28 0.79 -3.81
CA VAL A 179 2.99 -0.57 -4.27
C VAL A 179 2.79 -1.46 -3.06
N GLN A 180 1.79 -2.33 -3.08
CA GLN A 180 1.40 -3.20 -1.97
C GLN A 180 1.20 -4.62 -2.47
N VAL A 181 1.33 -5.58 -1.55
CA VAL A 181 0.99 -6.98 -1.81
C VAL A 181 0.20 -7.56 -0.66
N ASN A 182 -0.82 -8.35 -1.01
CA ASN A 182 -1.75 -9.03 -0.12
C ASN A 182 -1.44 -10.51 -0.16
N LEU A 183 -1.07 -11.10 0.96
CA LEU A 183 -0.68 -12.50 1.07
C LEU A 183 -1.50 -13.25 2.12
N ASP A 184 -1.77 -14.51 1.82
CA ASP A 184 -2.59 -15.40 2.62
C ASP A 184 -1.81 -16.07 3.76
N PHE A 185 -2.57 -16.61 4.72
CA PHE A 185 -2.07 -17.42 5.82
C PHE A 185 -2.91 -18.69 6.01
N GLY A 186 -2.29 -19.73 6.58
CA GLY A 186 -2.90 -21.05 6.77
C GLY A 186 -3.50 -21.29 8.16
N SER A 187 -3.02 -20.54 9.15
CA SER A 187 -3.45 -20.67 10.56
C SER A 187 -3.11 -19.39 11.32
N GLU A 188 -3.60 -19.28 12.56
CA GLU A 188 -3.21 -18.15 13.43
C GLU A 188 -1.70 -18.12 13.70
N ALA A 189 -1.06 -19.27 13.94
CA ALA A 189 0.38 -19.34 14.15
C ALA A 189 1.17 -18.88 12.92
N ASP A 190 0.77 -19.28 11.71
CA ASP A 190 1.35 -18.83 10.46
C ASP A 190 1.13 -17.33 10.25
N MET A 191 -0.07 -16.83 10.52
CA MET A 191 -0.38 -15.39 10.47
C MET A 191 0.52 -14.60 11.44
N VAL A 192 0.69 -15.06 12.67
CA VAL A 192 1.54 -14.41 13.69
C VAL A 192 2.99 -14.29 13.21
N GLN A 193 3.55 -15.38 12.68
CA GLN A 193 4.93 -15.37 12.16
C GLN A 193 5.06 -14.44 10.96
N LYS A 194 4.17 -14.53 9.98
CA LYS A 194 4.15 -13.66 8.80
C LYS A 194 4.01 -12.19 9.16
N MET A 195 3.12 -11.86 10.10
CA MET A 195 2.91 -10.48 10.55
C MET A 195 4.17 -9.91 11.22
N ARG A 196 4.87 -10.71 12.03
CA ARG A 196 6.14 -10.35 12.66
C ARG A 196 7.24 -10.11 11.63
N VAL A 197 7.38 -11.01 10.66
CA VAL A 197 8.34 -10.86 9.55
C VAL A 197 8.00 -9.63 8.70
N ALA A 198 6.72 -9.43 8.35
CA ALA A 198 6.27 -8.27 7.58
C ALA A 198 6.65 -6.94 8.26
N LEU A 199 6.36 -6.80 9.55
CA LEU A 199 6.69 -5.58 10.28
C LEU A 199 8.21 -5.43 10.50
N ALA A 200 8.91 -6.50 10.89
CA ALA A 200 10.34 -6.41 11.18
C ALA A 200 11.19 -6.09 9.95
N LEU A 201 10.86 -6.67 8.79
CA LEU A 201 11.60 -6.48 7.54
C LEU A 201 11.04 -5.35 6.66
N GLN A 202 9.97 -4.66 7.09
CA GLN A 202 9.46 -3.50 6.36
C GLN A 202 10.51 -2.41 6.11
N PRO A 203 11.46 -2.11 7.03
CA PRO A 203 12.55 -1.19 6.75
C PRO A 203 13.43 -1.62 5.57
N VAL A 204 13.63 -2.91 5.34
CA VAL A 204 14.37 -3.43 4.20
C VAL A 204 13.63 -3.14 2.89
N ALA A 205 12.32 -3.41 2.86
CA ALA A 205 11.48 -3.06 1.72
C ALA A 205 11.47 -1.54 1.48
N THR A 206 11.33 -0.73 2.54
CA THR A 206 11.40 0.75 2.42
C THR A 206 12.73 1.21 1.81
N ALA A 207 13.86 0.61 2.20
CA ALA A 207 15.16 0.98 1.67
C ALA A 207 15.33 0.59 0.19
N LEU A 208 14.91 -0.64 -0.18
CA LEU A 208 15.01 -1.16 -1.55
C LEU A 208 14.12 -0.42 -2.55
N PHE A 209 12.93 -0.01 -2.11
CA PHE A 209 11.92 0.62 -2.96
C PHE A 209 11.90 2.15 -2.87
N ALA A 210 12.89 2.77 -2.21
CA ALA A 210 12.92 4.23 -2.04
C ALA A 210 12.99 4.95 -3.39
N SER A 211 11.97 5.79 -3.69
CA SER A 211 11.80 6.50 -4.95
C SER A 211 11.29 7.93 -4.79
N SER A 212 11.28 8.49 -3.55
CA SER A 212 10.66 9.79 -3.28
C SER A 212 11.63 10.81 -2.65
N PRO A 213 12.74 11.17 -3.34
CA PRO A 213 13.75 12.08 -2.78
C PRO A 213 13.41 13.56 -2.93
N PHE A 214 12.27 13.91 -3.55
CA PHE A 214 11.84 15.28 -3.78
C PHE A 214 10.55 15.62 -3.05
N PHE A 215 10.40 16.90 -2.69
CA PHE A 215 9.21 17.44 -2.06
C PHE A 215 9.08 18.93 -2.35
N GLU A 216 7.94 19.35 -2.88
CA GLU A 216 7.66 20.75 -3.26
C GLU A 216 8.78 21.39 -4.10
N GLY A 217 9.22 20.70 -5.12
CA GLY A 217 10.19 21.16 -6.09
C GLY A 217 11.66 21.07 -5.66
N LYS A 218 11.97 20.41 -4.53
CA LYS A 218 13.33 20.38 -3.97
C LYS A 218 13.71 18.99 -3.45
N PRO A 219 15.02 18.62 -3.45
CA PRO A 219 15.51 17.49 -2.70
C PRO A 219 15.20 17.62 -1.20
N ASN A 220 14.69 16.55 -0.59
CA ASN A 220 14.16 16.60 0.79
C ASN A 220 15.03 15.90 1.84
N ARG A 221 16.22 15.44 1.46
CA ARG A 221 17.20 14.71 2.31
C ARG A 221 16.77 13.30 2.73
N HIS A 222 15.69 12.75 2.19
CA HIS A 222 15.27 11.37 2.38
C HIS A 222 15.34 10.63 1.05
N LYS A 223 15.54 9.32 1.09
CA LYS A 223 15.37 8.44 -0.08
C LYS A 223 13.89 8.07 -0.25
N SER A 224 13.20 7.83 0.85
CA SER A 224 11.74 7.68 0.89
C SER A 224 11.12 8.79 1.74
N TRP A 225 10.66 9.86 1.09
CA TRP A 225 9.86 10.89 1.74
C TRP A 225 8.48 10.37 2.13
N ARG A 226 7.94 9.44 1.37
CA ARG A 226 6.71 8.75 1.72
C ARG A 226 6.81 8.12 3.11
N SER A 227 7.85 7.35 3.38
CA SER A 227 8.06 6.75 4.71
C SER A 227 8.18 7.81 5.81
N ARG A 228 8.82 8.98 5.54
CA ARG A 228 8.85 10.11 6.49
C ARG A 228 7.45 10.65 6.77
N ILE A 229 6.63 10.83 5.75
CA ILE A 229 5.23 11.27 5.90
C ILE A 229 4.45 10.29 6.79
N TRP A 230 4.55 8.99 6.53
CA TRP A 230 3.85 7.94 7.26
C TRP A 230 4.24 7.83 8.75
N ARG A 231 5.40 8.35 9.14
CA ARG A 231 5.85 8.45 10.53
C ARG A 231 5.28 9.66 11.29
N GLY A 232 4.52 10.50 10.66
CA GLY A 232 3.90 11.69 11.25
C GLY A 232 2.37 11.66 11.22
N LEU A 233 1.77 10.47 11.27
CA LEU A 233 0.31 10.28 11.21
C LEU A 233 -0.31 10.10 12.60
N ASP A 234 -1.49 9.52 12.62
CA ASP A 234 -2.23 9.12 13.82
C ASP A 234 -1.66 7.83 14.41
N ASP A 235 -0.97 7.92 15.54
CA ASP A 235 -0.33 6.79 16.20
C ASP A 235 -1.32 5.70 16.66
N ALA A 236 -2.61 6.04 16.79
CA ALA A 236 -3.63 5.05 17.15
C ALA A 236 -3.86 4.01 16.03
N ARG A 237 -3.58 4.38 14.78
CA ARG A 237 -3.89 3.53 13.60
C ARG A 237 -2.73 3.22 12.69
N THR A 238 -1.52 3.75 12.94
CA THR A 238 -0.33 3.61 12.08
C THR A 238 0.87 3.06 12.84
N GLY A 239 1.97 2.82 12.15
CA GLY A 239 3.26 2.48 12.76
C GLY A 239 3.63 1.01 12.68
N MET A 240 4.63 0.63 13.49
CA MET A 240 5.27 -0.69 13.50
C MET A 240 4.66 -1.67 14.52
N LEU A 241 3.66 -1.25 15.27
CA LEU A 241 2.88 -2.05 16.22
C LEU A 241 3.75 -2.95 17.14
N PRO A 242 4.51 -2.40 18.09
CA PRO A 242 5.50 -3.16 18.87
C PRO A 242 4.89 -4.31 19.69
N TRP A 243 3.61 -4.25 20.01
CA TRP A 243 2.88 -5.29 20.74
C TRP A 243 2.66 -6.58 19.90
N VAL A 244 2.78 -6.53 18.57
CA VAL A 244 2.75 -7.72 17.69
C VAL A 244 3.88 -8.70 18.03
N PHE A 245 5.00 -8.20 18.54
CA PHE A 245 6.17 -8.99 18.91
C PHE A 245 6.10 -9.60 20.32
N GLN A 246 5.06 -9.25 21.09
CA GLN A 246 4.87 -9.78 22.44
C GLN A 246 4.16 -11.14 22.41
N PRO A 247 4.29 -11.95 23.48
CA PRO A 247 3.45 -13.12 23.68
C PRO A 247 1.95 -12.75 23.68
N GLY A 248 1.10 -13.65 23.17
CA GLY A 248 -0.35 -13.43 23.14
C GLY A 248 -0.86 -12.66 21.92
N PHE A 249 0.01 -12.28 20.98
CA PHE A 249 -0.46 -11.75 19.70
C PHE A 249 -1.17 -12.83 18.89
N GLY A 250 -2.35 -12.50 18.37
CA GLY A 250 -3.20 -13.35 17.56
C GLY A 250 -4.42 -12.57 17.05
N PHE A 251 -5.44 -13.27 16.53
CA PHE A 251 -6.64 -12.64 15.97
C PHE A 251 -7.41 -11.82 17.00
N GLU A 252 -7.54 -12.31 18.24
CA GLU A 252 -8.23 -11.56 19.30
C GLU A 252 -7.47 -10.29 19.69
N ALA A 253 -6.14 -10.36 19.81
CA ALA A 253 -5.32 -9.19 20.12
C ALA A 253 -5.43 -8.12 19.02
N TRP A 254 -5.44 -8.55 17.75
CA TRP A 254 -5.66 -7.65 16.63
C TRP A 254 -7.06 -7.04 16.65
N ALA A 255 -8.11 -7.84 16.87
CA ALA A 255 -9.47 -7.35 16.97
C ALA A 255 -9.62 -6.32 18.10
N ASN A 256 -9.03 -6.57 19.26
CA ASN A 256 -9.01 -5.62 20.37
C ASN A 256 -8.31 -4.30 20.01
N TYR A 257 -7.16 -4.36 19.34
CA TYR A 257 -6.47 -3.16 18.85
C TYR A 257 -7.37 -2.35 17.91
N VAL A 258 -7.99 -2.99 16.92
CA VAL A 258 -8.81 -2.30 15.93
C VAL A 258 -10.06 -1.68 16.57
N LEU A 259 -10.66 -2.33 17.58
CA LEU A 259 -11.79 -1.77 18.34
C LEU A 259 -11.45 -0.46 19.06
N ASP A 260 -10.19 -0.28 19.45
CA ASP A 260 -9.71 0.93 20.14
C ASP A 260 -9.27 2.05 19.16
N VAL A 261 -9.19 1.74 17.84
CA VAL A 261 -8.93 2.77 16.83
C VAL A 261 -10.16 3.67 16.68
N PRO A 262 -10.04 5.01 16.79
CA PRO A 262 -11.17 5.93 16.61
C PRO A 262 -11.80 5.78 15.22
N MET A 263 -13.14 5.71 15.18
CA MET A 263 -13.89 5.52 13.93
C MET A 263 -13.78 6.75 13.02
N TYR A 264 -13.98 6.54 11.72
CA TYR A 264 -14.19 7.62 10.75
C TYR A 264 -15.67 7.75 10.39
N PHE A 265 -16.32 6.65 10.06
CA PHE A 265 -17.68 6.65 9.54
C PHE A 265 -18.38 5.31 9.79
N VAL A 266 -19.67 5.31 9.59
CA VAL A 266 -20.51 4.13 9.33
C VAL A 266 -21.16 4.30 7.95
N TYR A 267 -21.33 3.23 7.18
CA TYR A 267 -21.98 3.28 5.87
C TYR A 267 -23.40 2.71 5.95
N ARG A 268 -24.40 3.53 5.56
CA ARG A 268 -25.82 3.16 5.55
C ARG A 268 -26.50 3.75 4.33
N ASP A 269 -27.32 2.96 3.65
CA ASP A 269 -28.19 3.41 2.55
C ASP A 269 -27.46 4.26 1.49
N GLY A 270 -26.26 3.87 1.11
CA GLY A 270 -25.45 4.58 0.11
C GLY A 270 -24.77 5.85 0.63
N ARG A 271 -24.69 6.07 1.96
CA ARG A 271 -24.15 7.29 2.56
C ARG A 271 -23.16 6.99 3.69
N TYR A 272 -22.13 7.82 3.78
CA TYR A 272 -21.21 7.84 4.91
C TYR A 272 -21.77 8.70 6.04
N ILE A 273 -22.03 8.08 7.17
CA ILE A 273 -22.45 8.75 8.42
C ILE A 273 -21.18 9.11 9.19
N ASN A 274 -21.08 10.38 9.60
CA ASN A 274 -19.91 10.87 10.33
C ASN A 274 -19.85 10.28 11.75
N ALA A 275 -18.84 9.47 12.02
CA ALA A 275 -18.53 8.89 13.32
C ALA A 275 -17.09 9.23 13.76
N LEU A 276 -16.55 10.36 13.29
CA LEU A 276 -15.17 10.78 13.57
C LEU A 276 -14.84 10.80 15.06
N GLY A 277 -13.83 10.01 15.44
CA GLY A 277 -13.35 9.93 16.81
C GLY A 277 -14.23 9.14 17.77
N GLN A 278 -15.37 8.59 17.30
CA GLN A 278 -16.25 7.75 18.12
C GLN A 278 -15.69 6.33 18.27
N SER A 279 -16.22 5.60 19.26
CA SER A 279 -15.74 4.28 19.67
C SER A 279 -16.51 3.15 19.00
N PHE A 280 -15.82 2.21 18.36
CA PHE A 280 -16.46 0.99 17.86
C PHE A 280 -16.96 0.10 19.02
N ARG A 281 -16.31 0.17 20.21
CA ARG A 281 -16.82 -0.53 21.41
C ARG A 281 -18.15 -0.01 21.89
N ASP A 282 -18.41 1.29 21.75
CA ASP A 282 -19.73 1.87 22.08
C ASP A 282 -20.76 1.51 21.00
N PHE A 283 -20.33 1.40 19.74
CA PHE A 283 -21.20 0.91 18.67
C PHE A 283 -21.68 -0.52 18.93
N LEU A 284 -20.81 -1.42 19.44
CA LEU A 284 -21.20 -2.77 19.86
C LEU A 284 -22.30 -2.79 20.96
N LYS A 285 -22.40 -1.75 21.77
CA LYS A 285 -23.41 -1.64 22.84
C LYS A 285 -24.70 -0.94 22.37
N GLY A 286 -24.72 -0.38 21.15
CA GLY A 286 -25.81 0.48 20.67
C GLY A 286 -25.72 1.92 21.16
N ASP A 287 -24.58 2.31 21.74
CA ASP A 287 -24.33 3.63 22.33
C ASP A 287 -23.55 4.56 21.39
N LEU A 288 -23.46 4.26 20.07
CA LEU A 288 -22.76 5.12 19.13
C LEU A 288 -23.51 6.46 18.98
N PRO A 289 -22.89 7.61 19.31
CA PRO A 289 -23.59 8.91 19.22
C PRO A 289 -24.12 9.23 17.82
N ALA A 290 -23.44 8.78 16.75
CA ALA A 290 -23.89 8.99 15.38
C ALA A 290 -25.09 8.12 14.98
N LEU A 291 -25.35 7.01 15.67
CA LEU A 291 -26.41 6.03 15.40
C LEU A 291 -26.96 5.43 16.72
N PRO A 292 -27.65 6.23 17.56
CA PRO A 292 -28.15 5.75 18.85
C PRO A 292 -29.12 4.59 18.69
N GLY A 293 -28.91 3.50 19.45
CA GLY A 293 -29.72 2.28 19.43
C GLY A 293 -29.43 1.30 18.32
N GLU A 294 -28.52 1.63 17.37
CA GLU A 294 -28.05 0.67 16.38
C GLU A 294 -26.82 -0.09 16.88
N THR A 295 -26.69 -1.36 16.46
CA THR A 295 -25.52 -2.18 16.67
C THR A 295 -24.84 -2.50 15.33
N PRO A 296 -23.51 -2.73 15.30
CA PRO A 296 -22.79 -2.94 14.05
C PRO A 296 -23.04 -4.31 13.43
N THR A 297 -22.84 -4.38 12.12
CA THR A 297 -22.79 -5.60 11.32
C THR A 297 -21.35 -6.00 11.02
N LEU A 298 -21.15 -7.22 10.48
CA LEU A 298 -19.83 -7.64 9.99
C LEU A 298 -19.32 -6.78 8.83
N SER A 299 -20.20 -6.11 8.06
CA SER A 299 -19.80 -5.13 7.05
C SER A 299 -19.21 -3.88 7.68
N ASP A 300 -19.78 -3.39 8.79
CA ASP A 300 -19.21 -2.25 9.52
C ASP A 300 -17.83 -2.59 10.09
N TRP A 301 -17.67 -3.81 10.58
CA TRP A 301 -16.35 -4.30 11.01
C TRP A 301 -15.34 -4.35 9.87
N ALA A 302 -15.74 -4.92 8.73
CA ALA A 302 -14.90 -4.97 7.55
C ALA A 302 -14.49 -3.58 7.06
N ASP A 303 -15.40 -2.62 7.06
CA ASP A 303 -15.12 -1.22 6.71
C ASP A 303 -14.20 -0.56 7.74
N HIS A 304 -14.40 -0.80 9.03
CA HIS A 304 -13.55 -0.25 10.09
C HIS A 304 -12.12 -0.78 9.99
N LEU A 305 -11.91 -2.08 9.69
CA LEU A 305 -10.60 -2.66 9.39
C LEU A 305 -9.86 -1.93 8.25
N THR A 306 -10.58 -1.33 7.29
CA THR A 306 -9.95 -0.54 6.21
C THR A 306 -9.43 0.81 6.68
N THR A 307 -9.78 1.27 7.87
CA THR A 307 -9.36 2.57 8.42
C THR A 307 -8.13 2.50 9.32
N VAL A 308 -7.51 1.33 9.43
CA VAL A 308 -6.28 1.06 10.19
C VAL A 308 -5.11 0.99 9.19
N PHE A 309 -4.03 1.72 9.43
CA PHE A 309 -2.96 1.95 8.46
C PHE A 309 -1.54 1.67 8.98
N PRO A 310 -1.26 0.54 9.64
CA PRO A 310 0.10 0.18 10.02
C PRO A 310 0.94 -0.19 8.79
N GLU A 311 2.25 -0.37 8.97
CA GLU A 311 3.17 -0.78 7.90
C GLU A 311 2.84 -2.17 7.32
N ALA A 312 2.30 -3.07 8.12
CA ALA A 312 1.64 -4.30 7.70
C ALA A 312 0.27 -4.39 8.36
N ARG A 313 -0.77 -4.63 7.57
CA ARG A 313 -2.17 -4.67 8.02
C ARG A 313 -2.77 -6.06 7.87
N MET A 314 -3.38 -6.56 8.93
CA MET A 314 -4.13 -7.81 8.87
C MET A 314 -5.62 -7.53 8.61
N LYS A 315 -6.16 -8.25 7.66
CA LYS A 315 -7.59 -8.47 7.40
C LYS A 315 -7.83 -9.98 7.39
N ARG A 316 -8.47 -10.53 6.36
CA ARG A 316 -8.48 -11.98 6.07
C ARG A 316 -7.23 -12.43 5.28
N TYR A 317 -6.25 -11.56 5.19
CA TYR A 317 -4.93 -11.68 4.58
C TYR A 317 -4.03 -10.61 5.19
N ILE A 318 -2.73 -10.64 4.90
CA ILE A 318 -1.77 -9.63 5.36
C ILE A 318 -1.39 -8.75 4.17
N GLU A 319 -1.50 -7.44 4.34
CA GLU A 319 -1.06 -6.43 3.37
C GLU A 319 0.28 -5.83 3.81
N MET A 320 1.30 -5.93 2.99
CA MET A 320 2.56 -5.22 3.14
C MET A 320 2.47 -3.88 2.40
N ARG A 321 2.63 -2.76 3.12
CA ARG A 321 2.17 -1.43 2.72
C ARG A 321 3.26 -0.35 2.66
N GLY A 322 4.45 -0.61 3.18
CA GLY A 322 5.45 0.43 3.46
C GLY A 322 6.39 0.77 2.30
N ALA A 323 6.23 0.19 1.11
CA ALA A 323 7.07 0.50 -0.04
C ALA A 323 6.59 1.76 -0.81
N ASP A 324 7.53 2.56 -1.32
CA ASP A 324 7.22 3.57 -2.32
C ASP A 324 6.77 2.91 -3.63
N CYS A 325 5.91 3.57 -4.41
CA CYS A 325 5.67 3.18 -5.80
C CYS A 325 6.95 3.42 -6.63
N GLY A 326 7.12 2.68 -7.71
CA GLY A 326 8.29 2.76 -8.59
C GLY A 326 7.93 2.48 -10.05
N ASP A 327 8.93 2.20 -10.88
CA ASP A 327 8.72 1.77 -12.26
C ASP A 327 8.13 0.35 -12.35
N VAL A 328 7.86 -0.10 -13.59
CA VAL A 328 7.21 -1.41 -13.84
C VAL A 328 7.98 -2.58 -13.24
N ALA A 329 9.32 -2.52 -13.21
CA ALA A 329 10.12 -3.59 -12.62
C ALA A 329 9.91 -3.68 -11.11
N HIS A 330 9.82 -2.53 -10.43
CA HIS A 330 9.53 -2.47 -8.99
C HIS A 330 8.11 -2.94 -8.66
N LEU A 331 7.11 -2.67 -9.54
CA LEU A 331 5.75 -3.16 -9.32
C LEU A 331 5.67 -4.69 -9.29
N ALA A 332 6.48 -5.38 -10.09
CA ALA A 332 6.57 -6.84 -10.09
C ALA A 332 7.50 -7.38 -8.98
N ALA A 333 8.54 -6.62 -8.63
CA ALA A 333 9.52 -7.03 -7.64
C ALA A 333 8.94 -7.08 -6.21
N LEU A 334 8.01 -6.21 -5.84
CA LEU A 334 7.44 -6.20 -4.48
C LEU A 334 6.68 -7.49 -4.15
N PRO A 335 5.72 -7.96 -4.99
CA PRO A 335 5.08 -9.25 -4.72
C PRO A 335 6.09 -10.40 -4.74
N ALA A 336 7.07 -10.42 -5.65
CA ALA A 336 8.10 -11.45 -5.66
C ALA A 336 8.91 -11.47 -4.35
N PHE A 337 9.34 -10.32 -3.86
CA PHE A 337 10.07 -10.17 -2.60
C PHE A 337 9.31 -10.78 -1.41
N TRP A 338 8.07 -10.39 -1.22
CA TRP A 338 7.29 -10.86 -0.08
C TRP A 338 6.78 -12.30 -0.23
N VAL A 339 6.42 -12.72 -1.44
CA VAL A 339 6.05 -14.12 -1.73
C VAL A 339 7.20 -15.06 -1.45
N GLY A 340 8.41 -14.70 -1.87
CA GLY A 340 9.61 -15.51 -1.59
C GLY A 340 9.88 -15.70 -0.10
N LEU A 341 9.66 -14.65 0.70
CA LEU A 341 9.85 -14.71 2.15
C LEU A 341 8.73 -15.45 2.89
N MET A 342 7.48 -15.43 2.38
CA MET A 342 6.32 -15.82 3.17
C MET A 342 5.60 -17.08 2.70
N TYR A 343 5.80 -17.51 1.45
CA TYR A 343 5.08 -18.68 0.91
C TYR A 343 5.92 -19.96 0.90
N ASP A 344 7.16 -19.89 1.36
CA ASP A 344 7.99 -21.04 1.71
C ASP A 344 8.32 -21.00 3.21
N GLN A 345 8.11 -22.13 3.92
CA GLN A 345 8.28 -22.17 5.38
C GLN A 345 9.77 -21.98 5.78
N THR A 346 10.69 -22.58 5.03
CA THR A 346 12.13 -22.46 5.29
C THR A 346 12.60 -21.02 5.14
N ALA A 347 12.11 -20.33 4.10
CA ALA A 347 12.39 -18.91 3.89
C ALA A 347 11.76 -18.03 4.99
N LEU A 348 10.52 -18.32 5.40
CA LEU A 348 9.85 -17.59 6.47
C LEU A 348 10.57 -17.75 7.80
N ASP A 349 11.03 -18.95 8.14
CA ASP A 349 11.80 -19.23 9.36
C ASP A 349 13.15 -18.50 9.33
N ALA A 350 13.88 -18.57 8.20
CA ALA A 350 15.14 -17.85 8.02
C ALA A 350 14.97 -16.33 8.12
N ALA A 351 13.92 -15.77 7.52
CA ALA A 351 13.59 -14.35 7.61
C ALA A 351 13.27 -13.92 9.07
N TRP A 352 12.56 -14.77 9.81
CA TRP A 352 12.30 -14.53 11.23
C TRP A 352 13.56 -14.62 12.07
N ASP A 353 14.46 -15.57 11.78
CA ASP A 353 15.72 -15.75 12.50
C ASP A 353 16.62 -14.51 12.44
N ILE A 354 16.62 -13.77 11.33
CA ILE A 354 17.32 -12.48 11.22
C ILE A 354 16.77 -11.45 12.21
N ALA A 355 15.45 -11.37 12.34
CA ALA A 355 14.77 -10.24 12.97
C ALA A 355 14.29 -10.52 14.42
N LYS A 356 14.22 -11.79 14.85
CA LYS A 356 13.64 -12.18 16.15
C LYS A 356 14.31 -11.57 17.36
N GLY A 357 15.60 -11.23 17.24
CA GLY A 357 16.39 -10.62 18.32
C GLY A 357 16.28 -9.10 18.39
N TRP A 358 15.63 -8.44 17.44
CA TRP A 358 15.54 -6.99 17.44
C TRP A 358 14.50 -6.50 18.45
N ASP A 359 14.88 -5.50 19.24
CA ASP A 359 13.93 -4.78 20.10
C ASP A 359 13.16 -3.69 19.32
N THR A 360 12.24 -3.05 20.00
CA THR A 360 11.43 -1.98 19.41
C THR A 360 12.29 -0.80 18.95
N ALA A 361 13.31 -0.43 19.72
CA ALA A 361 14.17 0.69 19.40
C ALA A 361 14.99 0.41 18.12
N THR A 362 15.50 -0.80 17.97
CA THR A 362 16.24 -1.24 16.77
C THR A 362 15.33 -1.20 15.53
N ARG A 363 14.10 -1.75 15.61
CA ARG A 363 13.15 -1.72 14.49
C ARG A 363 12.79 -0.30 14.06
N GLU A 364 12.52 0.60 15.01
CA GLU A 364 12.23 2.01 14.70
C GLU A 364 13.46 2.74 14.15
N ALA A 365 14.64 2.48 14.67
CA ALA A 365 15.87 3.08 14.13
C ALA A 365 16.16 2.60 12.70
N LEU A 366 15.93 1.32 12.40
CA LEU A 366 16.03 0.78 11.02
C LEU A 366 15.02 1.45 10.08
N ARG A 367 13.78 1.67 10.53
CA ARG A 367 12.74 2.38 9.78
C ARG A 367 13.16 3.82 9.44
N VAL A 368 13.76 4.51 10.42
CA VAL A 368 14.29 5.87 10.19
C VAL A 368 15.43 5.86 9.20
N ALA A 369 16.44 4.99 9.40
CA ALA A 369 17.61 4.90 8.54
C ALA A 369 17.22 4.52 7.09
N ALA A 370 16.29 3.58 6.91
CA ALA A 370 15.77 3.22 5.61
C ALA A 370 15.14 4.41 4.87
N SER A 371 14.35 5.22 5.59
CA SER A 371 13.72 6.42 5.03
C SER A 371 14.73 7.49 4.62
N VAL A 372 15.76 7.73 5.44
CA VAL A 372 16.75 8.80 5.25
C VAL A 372 17.86 8.37 4.27
N ASP A 373 18.48 7.24 4.55
CA ASP A 373 19.73 6.82 3.94
C ASP A 373 19.55 5.69 2.91
N GLY A 374 18.36 5.07 2.85
CA GLY A 374 18.11 3.90 2.00
C GLY A 374 19.06 2.75 2.35
N LEU A 375 19.69 2.15 1.36
CA LEU A 375 20.65 1.06 1.54
C LEU A 375 21.96 1.48 2.24
N GLN A 376 22.26 2.77 2.34
CA GLN A 376 23.46 3.26 3.03
C GLN A 376 23.27 3.36 4.56
N GLY A 377 22.06 3.18 5.05
CA GLY A 377 21.73 3.27 6.47
C GLY A 377 22.47 2.20 7.31
N THR A 378 22.86 2.60 8.53
CA THR A 378 23.50 1.70 9.50
C THR A 378 22.91 1.97 10.88
N VAL A 379 22.46 0.91 11.56
CA VAL A 379 21.84 0.98 12.91
C VAL A 379 22.40 -0.14 13.79
N ALA A 380 22.98 0.21 14.94
CA ALA A 380 23.51 -0.75 15.90
C ALA A 380 24.42 -1.83 15.27
N GLY A 381 25.24 -1.43 14.28
CA GLY A 381 26.12 -2.34 13.54
C GLY A 381 25.47 -3.08 12.37
N VAL A 382 24.14 -3.01 12.22
CA VAL A 382 23.41 -3.57 11.07
C VAL A 382 23.48 -2.59 9.90
N LYS A 383 24.09 -3.01 8.80
CA LYS A 383 24.12 -2.24 7.55
C LYS A 383 22.96 -2.66 6.66
N LEU A 384 22.07 -1.73 6.32
CA LEU A 384 20.86 -2.03 5.54
C LEU A 384 21.17 -2.68 4.20
N ARG A 385 22.28 -2.34 3.53
CA ARG A 385 22.68 -2.97 2.28
C ARG A 385 23.01 -4.46 2.45
N GLU A 386 23.79 -4.81 3.47
CA GLU A 386 24.16 -6.19 3.77
C GLU A 386 22.91 -7.00 4.17
N LEU A 387 22.09 -6.43 5.05
CA LEU A 387 20.80 -7.00 5.46
C LEU A 387 19.87 -7.22 4.25
N ALA A 388 19.77 -6.25 3.35
CA ALA A 388 18.94 -6.38 2.15
C ALA A 388 19.42 -7.50 1.23
N GLY A 389 20.75 -7.67 1.08
CA GLY A 389 21.33 -8.78 0.34
C GLY A 389 20.99 -10.14 0.94
N GLU A 390 21.08 -10.28 2.26
CA GLU A 390 20.72 -11.50 2.98
C GLU A 390 19.23 -11.82 2.82
N VAL A 391 18.36 -10.84 3.04
CA VAL A 391 16.90 -10.99 2.90
C VAL A 391 16.50 -11.33 1.46
N LEU A 392 17.13 -10.72 0.45
CA LEU A 392 16.89 -11.05 -0.96
C LEU A 392 17.34 -12.47 -1.31
N ALA A 393 18.46 -12.94 -0.76
CA ALA A 393 18.92 -14.31 -0.96
C ALA A 393 17.88 -15.32 -0.39
N ILE A 394 17.31 -15.04 0.79
CA ILE A 394 16.26 -15.86 1.38
C ILE A 394 15.01 -15.83 0.51
N SER A 395 14.57 -14.64 0.05
CA SER A 395 13.43 -14.49 -0.84
C SER A 395 13.61 -15.28 -2.14
N ALA A 396 14.78 -15.16 -2.78
CA ALA A 396 15.10 -15.92 -3.99
C ALA A 396 15.07 -17.44 -3.76
N ALA A 397 15.58 -17.92 -2.62
CA ALA A 397 15.51 -19.32 -2.26
C ALA A 397 14.06 -19.81 -2.09
N GLY A 398 13.18 -19.01 -1.46
CA GLY A 398 11.77 -19.31 -1.31
C GLY A 398 11.02 -19.33 -2.65
N LEU A 399 11.28 -18.38 -3.56
CA LEU A 399 10.70 -18.39 -4.91
C LEU A 399 11.15 -19.61 -5.70
N LYS A 400 12.42 -19.96 -5.62
CA LYS A 400 12.97 -21.17 -6.26
C LYS A 400 12.33 -22.44 -5.72
N ALA A 401 12.14 -22.52 -4.40
CA ALA A 401 11.47 -23.66 -3.75
C ALA A 401 10.00 -23.80 -4.18
N ARG A 402 9.30 -22.69 -4.42
CA ARG A 402 7.94 -22.68 -4.97
C ARG A 402 7.87 -23.26 -6.39
N ALA A 403 8.93 -23.14 -7.17
CA ALA A 403 9.08 -23.66 -8.53
C ALA A 403 7.90 -23.30 -9.47
N ARG A 404 7.43 -22.04 -9.43
CA ARG A 404 6.36 -21.53 -10.30
C ARG A 404 6.94 -21.04 -11.61
N SER A 405 6.78 -21.82 -12.67
CA SER A 405 7.20 -21.42 -14.01
C SER A 405 6.10 -20.61 -14.73
N GLY A 406 6.52 -19.69 -15.60
CA GLY A 406 5.61 -18.87 -16.40
C GLY A 406 6.38 -17.79 -17.17
N ALA A 407 5.73 -17.14 -18.14
CA ALA A 407 6.31 -16.06 -18.96
C ALA A 407 7.70 -16.40 -19.57
N GLY A 408 7.95 -17.68 -19.86
CA GLY A 408 9.25 -18.15 -20.38
C GLY A 408 10.34 -18.32 -19.32
N MET A 409 10.05 -18.14 -18.05
CA MET A 409 10.97 -18.29 -16.91
C MET A 409 10.73 -19.62 -16.18
N ALA A 410 11.80 -20.20 -15.62
CA ALA A 410 11.74 -21.44 -14.85
C ALA A 410 11.08 -21.27 -13.47
N ASP A 411 11.21 -20.09 -12.90
CA ASP A 411 10.65 -19.68 -11.61
C ASP A 411 10.45 -18.16 -11.56
N GLU A 412 10.06 -17.65 -10.40
CA GLU A 412 9.76 -16.23 -10.18
C GLU A 412 10.98 -15.40 -9.72
N VAL A 413 12.17 -15.98 -9.59
CA VAL A 413 13.40 -15.29 -9.12
C VAL A 413 13.79 -14.09 -9.99
N PRO A 414 13.65 -14.12 -11.34
CA PRO A 414 14.05 -12.97 -12.17
C PRO A 414 13.30 -11.66 -11.86
N TYR A 415 12.14 -11.70 -11.19
CA TYR A 415 11.48 -10.48 -10.75
C TYR A 415 12.24 -9.75 -9.62
N LEU A 416 13.20 -10.39 -8.96
CA LEU A 416 14.07 -9.77 -7.95
C LEU A 416 15.32 -9.08 -8.56
N ASP A 417 15.58 -9.20 -9.85
CA ASP A 417 16.83 -8.73 -10.49
C ASP A 417 17.06 -7.22 -10.26
N VAL A 418 15.99 -6.40 -10.33
CA VAL A 418 16.09 -4.96 -10.07
C VAL A 418 16.52 -4.67 -8.61
N LEU A 419 16.05 -5.45 -7.65
CA LEU A 419 16.42 -5.30 -6.25
C LEU A 419 17.84 -5.81 -5.97
N MET A 420 18.25 -6.89 -6.63
CA MET A 420 19.63 -7.40 -6.56
C MET A 420 20.60 -6.37 -7.13
N ALA A 421 20.27 -5.73 -8.26
CA ALA A 421 21.07 -4.65 -8.83
C ALA A 421 21.20 -3.44 -7.88
N HIS A 422 20.14 -3.14 -7.10
CA HIS A 422 20.21 -2.11 -6.06
C HIS A 422 21.19 -2.48 -4.96
N VAL A 423 21.17 -3.72 -4.49
CA VAL A 423 22.15 -4.21 -3.49
C VAL A 423 23.55 -4.19 -4.05
N ASP A 424 23.76 -4.65 -5.27
CA ASP A 424 25.09 -4.72 -5.93
C ASP A 424 25.69 -3.33 -6.11
N SER A 425 24.91 -2.37 -6.56
CA SER A 425 25.36 -0.99 -6.77
C SER A 425 25.39 -0.15 -5.47
N GLY A 426 24.59 -0.54 -4.46
CA GLY A 426 24.29 0.28 -3.28
C GLY A 426 23.43 1.50 -3.59
N ARG A 427 22.77 1.54 -4.74
CA ARG A 427 21.93 2.65 -5.22
C ARG A 427 20.49 2.17 -5.44
N VAL A 428 19.52 3.02 -5.13
CA VAL A 428 18.10 2.79 -5.37
C VAL A 428 17.53 3.86 -6.28
N GLN A 429 16.32 3.72 -6.74
CA GLN A 429 15.69 4.67 -7.68
C GLN A 429 15.80 6.12 -7.21
N ALA A 430 15.70 6.39 -5.91
CA ALA A 430 15.90 7.74 -5.35
C ALA A 430 17.31 8.29 -5.61
N ASP A 431 18.35 7.44 -5.59
CA ASP A 431 19.72 7.86 -5.87
C ASP A 431 19.91 8.22 -7.33
N ASP A 432 19.27 7.47 -8.22
CA ASP A 432 19.34 7.72 -9.66
C ASP A 432 18.60 9.00 -10.04
N LEU A 433 17.42 9.22 -9.48
CA LEU A 433 16.67 10.47 -9.64
C LEU A 433 17.45 11.69 -9.13
N LEU A 434 18.12 11.58 -7.98
CA LEU A 434 18.99 12.64 -7.44
C LEU A 434 20.23 12.89 -8.31
N ALA A 435 20.81 11.83 -8.89
CA ALA A 435 21.95 11.96 -9.79
C ALA A 435 21.56 12.67 -11.09
N LEU A 436 20.44 12.30 -11.69
CA LEU A 436 19.87 12.96 -12.86
C LEU A 436 19.56 14.43 -12.57
N TYR A 437 18.94 14.72 -11.43
CA TYR A 437 18.61 16.09 -11.02
C TYR A 437 19.86 16.99 -10.92
N ARG A 438 20.94 16.48 -10.32
CA ARG A 438 22.20 17.22 -10.15
C ARG A 438 23.04 17.30 -11.43
N GLY A 439 22.95 16.29 -12.29
CA GLY A 439 23.70 16.13 -13.54
C GLY A 439 22.89 16.59 -14.75
N ASP A 440 22.32 15.62 -15.47
CA ASP A 440 21.69 15.83 -16.79
C ASP A 440 20.52 16.82 -16.79
N TRP A 441 19.80 16.91 -15.65
CA TRP A 441 18.67 17.83 -15.53
C TRP A 441 19.08 19.25 -15.10
N GLN A 442 20.29 19.44 -14.61
CA GLN A 442 20.82 20.75 -14.18
C GLN A 442 19.89 21.48 -13.20
N GLY A 443 19.22 20.73 -12.32
CA GLY A 443 18.26 21.27 -11.34
C GLY A 443 16.84 21.45 -11.88
N ASP A 444 16.55 21.13 -13.13
CA ASP A 444 15.20 21.13 -13.69
C ASP A 444 14.44 19.86 -13.26
N LEU A 445 13.66 19.97 -12.16
CA LEU A 445 12.88 18.85 -11.65
C LEU A 445 11.72 18.48 -12.57
N GLY A 446 11.24 19.38 -13.43
CA GLY A 446 10.17 19.08 -14.40
C GLY A 446 10.49 17.88 -15.30
N ARG A 447 11.77 17.54 -15.47
CA ARG A 447 12.19 16.34 -16.24
C ARG A 447 11.88 15.01 -15.57
N ILE A 448 11.53 15.01 -14.28
CA ILE A 448 11.09 13.78 -13.57
C ILE A 448 9.80 13.21 -14.16
N TYR A 449 8.92 14.09 -14.68
CA TYR A 449 7.64 13.66 -15.26
C TYR A 449 7.83 12.79 -16.50
N GLU A 450 8.88 13.03 -17.28
CA GLU A 450 9.21 12.14 -18.40
C GLU A 450 10.00 10.91 -17.96
N ALA A 451 10.93 11.07 -17.00
CA ALA A 451 11.85 10.02 -16.59
C ALA A 451 11.21 8.92 -15.72
N ALA A 452 10.18 9.24 -14.94
CA ALA A 452 9.54 8.33 -14.00
C ALA A 452 8.06 8.04 -14.34
N SER A 453 7.61 8.32 -15.57
CA SER A 453 6.26 7.97 -16.04
C SER A 453 6.22 6.61 -16.75
N TYR A 454 5.04 5.98 -16.61
CA TYR A 454 4.65 4.78 -17.36
C TYR A 454 4.27 5.10 -18.79
#